data_5d391dc89b2ef7180f25d00e79763c91
#
_entry.id   5d391dc89b2ef7180f25d00e79763c91
#
_cell.length_a   1.000
_cell.length_b   1.000
_cell.length_c   1.000
_cell.angle_alpha   90.00
_cell.angle_beta   90.00
_cell.angle_gamma   90.00
#
_symmetry.space_group_name_H-M   'P 1'
#
loop_
_entity.id
_entity.type
_entity.pdbx_description
1 polymer ?
#
loop_
_entity_poly.entity_id
_entity_poly.type
_entity_poly.pdbx_seq_one_letter_code
_entity_poly.pdbx_strand_id
1 'polypeptide(L)'
;LDLSIVVPIYNEEENVRALHESVVAGLSGSGLDYELILVDDGSSDGSYPLLKEVAGINRRVKVIRFRRNFGQTAAMAAGFDAAMGKVIVPMDGDLQNDPSDIPRLMEKIHEGYDVVSGWRRERRDAYINRRLPSMIANSLISRMTSVKLHDYGCTLKAYRREVLEGVNLYGEMHRFVPALASQVGAKVAEIPVKHRERLHGRSKYGISRTMRVILDLITVKFLLGYSTKPIQLFGKWGVYTLFVAILSGAATLYMKIFEGMSMNRNPLLILTAFLLFTGVQFIVLGLLGELNARTYYEAQGKPIYVVKEKLNFDE
;
A
#
# COMPACT_ATOMS: atom_id res chain seq x y z
N LEU A 1 -10.90 -18.09 16.98
CA LEU A 1 -11.22 -17.41 15.73
C LEU A 1 -10.05 -17.58 14.74
N ASP A 2 -10.31 -18.19 13.61
CA ASP A 2 -9.25 -18.53 12.65
C ASP A 2 -9.02 -17.41 11.64
N LEU A 3 -10.10 -16.69 11.27
CA LEU A 3 -10.11 -15.78 10.13
C LEU A 3 -10.86 -14.49 10.42
N SER A 4 -10.29 -13.34 10.05
CA SER A 4 -10.99 -12.07 9.94
C SER A 4 -11.01 -11.63 8.47
N ILE A 5 -12.21 -11.46 7.92
CA ILE A 5 -12.40 -10.90 6.56
C ILE A 5 -12.66 -9.41 6.71
N VAL A 6 -11.85 -8.58 6.07
CA VAL A 6 -11.95 -7.11 6.14
C VAL A 6 -12.37 -6.55 4.81
N VAL A 7 -13.49 -5.84 4.79
CA VAL A 7 -14.03 -5.27 3.55
C VAL A 7 -14.30 -3.77 3.72
N PRO A 8 -13.52 -2.90 3.04
CA PRO A 8 -13.83 -1.49 2.94
C PRO A 8 -15.08 -1.25 2.11
N ILE A 9 -16.01 -0.44 2.61
CA ILE A 9 -17.26 -0.07 1.95
C ILE A 9 -17.32 1.46 1.78
N TYR A 10 -17.58 1.92 0.56
CA TYR A 10 -17.82 3.33 0.27
C TYR A 10 -18.79 3.50 -0.89
N ASN A 11 -20.04 3.87 -0.59
CA ASN A 11 -21.13 4.01 -1.57
C ASN A 11 -21.30 2.73 -2.42
N GLU A 12 -21.63 1.63 -1.75
CA GLU A 12 -21.79 0.28 -2.31
C GLU A 12 -23.16 -0.33 -1.90
N GLU A 13 -24.21 0.50 -1.78
CA GLU A 13 -25.54 0.07 -1.30
C GLU A 13 -26.10 -1.12 -2.09
N GLU A 14 -25.85 -1.18 -3.41
CA GLU A 14 -26.31 -2.28 -4.27
C GLU A 14 -25.60 -3.61 -3.98
N ASN A 15 -24.43 -3.57 -3.37
CA ASN A 15 -23.55 -4.73 -3.19
C ASN A 15 -23.57 -5.32 -1.77
N VAL A 16 -23.98 -4.57 -0.73
CA VAL A 16 -23.83 -4.97 0.68
C VAL A 16 -24.45 -6.32 0.99
N ARG A 17 -25.72 -6.57 0.59
CA ARG A 17 -26.40 -7.83 0.89
C ARG A 17 -25.77 -8.99 0.11
N ALA A 18 -25.55 -8.82 -1.19
CA ALA A 18 -24.95 -9.84 -2.04
C ALA A 18 -23.51 -10.20 -1.58
N LEU A 19 -22.75 -9.21 -1.06
CA LEU A 19 -21.44 -9.42 -0.47
C LEU A 19 -21.52 -10.33 0.77
N HIS A 20 -22.41 -10.04 1.70
CA HIS A 20 -22.62 -10.88 2.88
C HIS A 20 -23.01 -12.30 2.49
N GLU A 21 -23.99 -12.48 1.60
CA GLU A 21 -24.43 -13.78 1.12
C GLU A 21 -23.28 -14.55 0.42
N SER A 22 -22.48 -13.86 -0.40
CA SER A 22 -21.33 -14.45 -1.09
C SER A 22 -20.27 -14.95 -0.10
N VAL A 23 -19.99 -14.19 0.97
CA VAL A 23 -19.04 -14.60 2.01
C VAL A 23 -19.55 -15.82 2.76
N VAL A 24 -20.83 -15.80 3.19
CA VAL A 24 -21.45 -16.95 3.89
C VAL A 24 -21.44 -18.21 3.01
N ALA A 25 -21.82 -18.07 1.74
CA ALA A 25 -21.82 -19.20 0.79
C ALA A 25 -20.40 -19.70 0.50
N GLY A 26 -19.44 -18.79 0.30
CA GLY A 26 -18.05 -19.14 -0.04
C GLY A 26 -17.30 -19.85 1.08
N LEU A 27 -17.70 -19.62 2.33
CA LEU A 27 -17.11 -20.29 3.51
C LEU A 27 -17.97 -21.45 4.03
N SER A 28 -19.14 -21.69 3.45
CA SER A 28 -20.00 -22.82 3.81
C SER A 28 -19.25 -24.14 3.63
N GLY A 29 -19.22 -24.97 4.68
CA GLY A 29 -18.53 -26.26 4.66
C GLY A 29 -17.00 -26.20 4.83
N SER A 30 -16.39 -25.02 4.95
CA SER A 30 -14.93 -24.90 5.19
C SER A 30 -14.50 -25.26 6.62
N GLY A 31 -15.44 -25.25 7.59
CA GLY A 31 -15.15 -25.48 9.01
C GLY A 31 -14.39 -24.33 9.70
N LEU A 32 -14.12 -23.23 8.99
CA LEU A 32 -13.40 -22.07 9.54
C LEU A 32 -14.29 -21.26 10.48
N ASP A 33 -13.76 -20.95 11.66
CA ASP A 33 -14.36 -19.94 12.54
C ASP A 33 -13.93 -18.55 12.09
N TYR A 34 -14.90 -17.69 11.68
CA TYR A 34 -14.60 -16.41 11.06
C TYR A 34 -15.47 -15.27 11.56
N GLU A 35 -14.94 -14.06 11.43
CA GLU A 35 -15.66 -12.79 11.51
C GLU A 35 -15.58 -12.04 10.18
N LEU A 36 -16.60 -11.22 9.89
CA LEU A 36 -16.65 -10.33 8.75
C LEU A 36 -16.69 -8.88 9.24
N ILE A 37 -15.61 -8.14 9.03
CA ILE A 37 -15.48 -6.75 9.44
C ILE A 37 -15.74 -5.85 8.23
N LEU A 38 -16.88 -5.17 8.23
CA LEU A 38 -17.29 -4.22 7.20
C LEU A 38 -16.97 -2.81 7.68
N VAL A 39 -16.09 -2.10 6.95
CA VAL A 39 -15.66 -0.75 7.33
C VAL A 39 -16.28 0.28 6.41
N ASP A 40 -17.31 0.99 6.90
CA ASP A 40 -17.97 2.10 6.20
C ASP A 40 -17.06 3.35 6.22
N ASP A 41 -16.45 3.64 5.10
CA ASP A 41 -15.58 4.80 4.91
C ASP A 41 -16.37 6.09 4.66
N GLY A 42 -17.39 6.32 5.51
CA GLY A 42 -18.21 7.54 5.47
C GLY A 42 -19.11 7.61 4.26
N SER A 43 -19.81 6.52 3.91
CA SER A 43 -20.77 6.48 2.81
C SER A 43 -21.88 7.52 2.96
N SER A 44 -22.32 8.06 1.83
CA SER A 44 -23.39 9.05 1.71
C SER A 44 -24.69 8.50 1.12
N ASP A 45 -24.67 7.24 0.65
CA ASP A 45 -25.82 6.49 0.12
C ASP A 45 -26.49 5.59 1.19
N GLY A 46 -27.28 4.62 0.76
CA GLY A 46 -27.94 3.62 1.62
C GLY A 46 -27.03 2.53 2.19
N SER A 47 -25.70 2.57 1.96
CA SER A 47 -24.78 1.51 2.41
C SER A 47 -24.84 1.28 3.92
N TYR A 48 -24.75 2.35 4.73
CA TYR A 48 -24.69 2.19 6.19
C TYR A 48 -25.97 1.57 6.80
N PRO A 49 -27.19 1.99 6.45
CA PRO A 49 -28.41 1.31 6.89
C PRO A 49 -28.42 -0.19 6.60
N LEU A 50 -27.95 -0.61 5.41
CA LEU A 50 -27.85 -2.02 5.02
C LEU A 50 -26.79 -2.77 5.83
N LEU A 51 -25.64 -2.14 6.10
CA LEU A 51 -24.60 -2.71 6.97
C LEU A 51 -25.15 -2.98 8.38
N LYS A 52 -25.93 -2.04 8.92
CA LYS A 52 -26.58 -2.19 10.22
C LYS A 52 -27.61 -3.33 10.24
N GLU A 53 -28.39 -3.47 9.17
CA GLU A 53 -29.35 -4.57 8.98
C GLU A 53 -28.62 -5.93 8.99
N VAL A 54 -27.57 -6.07 8.18
CA VAL A 54 -26.79 -7.31 8.07
C VAL A 54 -26.11 -7.65 9.41
N ALA A 55 -25.57 -6.68 10.13
CA ALA A 55 -24.99 -6.88 11.46
C ALA A 55 -26.04 -7.29 12.50
N GLY A 56 -27.29 -6.84 12.36
CA GLY A 56 -28.40 -7.26 13.23
C GLY A 56 -28.84 -8.71 13.01
N ILE A 57 -28.68 -9.22 11.79
CA ILE A 57 -29.04 -10.61 11.42
C ILE A 57 -27.92 -11.59 11.80
N ASN A 58 -26.65 -11.20 11.60
CA ASN A 58 -25.51 -12.09 11.77
C ASN A 58 -24.47 -11.47 12.72
N ARG A 59 -24.34 -12.03 13.91
CA ARG A 59 -23.37 -11.56 14.92
C ARG A 59 -21.90 -11.72 14.55
N ARG A 60 -21.58 -12.55 13.56
CA ARG A 60 -20.22 -12.63 12.99
C ARG A 60 -19.87 -11.39 12.16
N VAL A 61 -20.87 -10.59 11.76
CA VAL A 61 -20.67 -9.34 11.02
C VAL A 61 -20.45 -8.21 12.02
N LYS A 62 -19.28 -7.61 11.94
CA LYS A 62 -18.88 -6.43 12.70
C LYS A 62 -18.84 -5.22 11.77
N VAL A 63 -19.27 -4.07 12.24
CA VAL A 63 -19.29 -2.84 11.42
C VAL A 63 -18.51 -1.73 12.13
N ILE A 64 -17.59 -1.11 11.39
CA ILE A 64 -16.91 0.12 11.81
C ILE A 64 -17.37 1.23 10.88
N ARG A 65 -17.88 2.34 11.42
CA ARG A 65 -18.28 3.50 10.64
C ARG A 65 -17.36 4.68 10.90
N PHE A 66 -16.87 5.30 9.83
CA PHE A 66 -16.06 6.52 9.92
C PHE A 66 -16.93 7.79 9.95
N ARG A 67 -16.37 8.88 10.47
CA ARG A 67 -17.04 10.20 10.48
C ARG A 67 -17.11 10.84 9.10
N ARG A 68 -16.18 10.52 8.20
CA ARG A 68 -16.11 10.96 6.80
C ARG A 68 -15.26 9.97 6.00
N ASN A 69 -15.15 10.17 4.70
CA ASN A 69 -14.23 9.40 3.87
C ASN A 69 -12.78 9.74 4.22
N PHE A 70 -11.99 8.70 4.56
CA PHE A 70 -10.55 8.73 4.83
C PHE A 70 -9.75 7.93 3.79
N GLY A 71 -10.43 7.19 2.90
CA GLY A 71 -9.84 6.38 1.84
C GLY A 71 -9.69 4.89 2.19
N GLN A 72 -9.58 4.08 1.14
CA GLN A 72 -9.55 2.61 1.24
C GLN A 72 -8.47 2.09 2.20
N THR A 73 -7.28 2.69 2.18
CA THR A 73 -6.17 2.28 3.06
C THR A 73 -6.51 2.49 4.53
N ALA A 74 -7.14 3.61 4.87
CA ALA A 74 -7.57 3.88 6.25
C ALA A 74 -8.64 2.89 6.71
N ALA A 75 -9.59 2.57 5.83
CA ALA A 75 -10.61 1.56 6.13
C ALA A 75 -10.03 0.16 6.31
N MET A 76 -9.04 -0.22 5.49
CA MET A 76 -8.31 -1.48 5.68
C MET A 76 -7.52 -1.49 6.99
N ALA A 77 -6.82 -0.40 7.33
CA ALA A 77 -6.08 -0.28 8.59
C ALA A 77 -7.02 -0.44 9.79
N ALA A 78 -8.15 0.25 9.81
CA ALA A 78 -9.15 0.11 10.88
C ALA A 78 -9.69 -1.32 11.03
N GLY A 79 -9.89 -2.00 9.90
CA GLY A 79 -10.30 -3.40 9.89
C GLY A 79 -9.21 -4.33 10.42
N PHE A 80 -7.94 -4.08 10.07
CA PHE A 80 -6.80 -4.87 10.56
C PHE A 80 -6.58 -4.66 12.06
N ASP A 81 -6.65 -3.41 12.54
CA ASP A 81 -6.54 -3.06 13.96
C ASP A 81 -7.64 -3.72 14.82
N ALA A 82 -8.82 -3.93 14.24
CA ALA A 82 -9.97 -4.51 14.91
C ALA A 82 -10.08 -6.04 14.76
N ALA A 83 -9.28 -6.65 13.90
CA ALA A 83 -9.34 -8.06 13.57
C ALA A 83 -8.82 -8.93 14.71
N MET A 84 -9.58 -9.98 15.05
CA MET A 84 -9.26 -10.92 16.13
C MET A 84 -8.81 -12.30 15.61
N GLY A 85 -9.01 -12.59 14.32
CA GLY A 85 -8.60 -13.85 13.69
C GLY A 85 -7.09 -13.98 13.57
N LYS A 86 -6.60 -15.23 13.59
CA LYS A 86 -5.17 -15.55 13.39
C LYS A 86 -4.69 -15.15 11.99
N VAL A 87 -5.58 -15.18 11.01
CA VAL A 87 -5.34 -14.78 9.62
C VAL A 87 -6.31 -13.67 9.24
N ILE A 88 -5.83 -12.66 8.54
CA ILE A 88 -6.62 -11.53 8.07
C ILE A 88 -6.67 -11.56 6.55
N VAL A 89 -7.88 -11.50 5.99
CA VAL A 89 -8.11 -11.51 4.53
C VAL A 89 -8.88 -10.25 4.13
N PRO A 90 -8.20 -9.24 3.55
CA PRO A 90 -8.87 -8.12 2.92
C PRO A 90 -9.53 -8.54 1.60
N MET A 91 -10.68 -7.94 1.30
CA MET A 91 -11.46 -8.16 0.09
C MET A 91 -12.16 -6.86 -0.34
N ASP A 92 -12.34 -6.64 -1.65
CA ASP A 92 -13.10 -5.49 -2.15
C ASP A 92 -14.62 -5.72 -2.01
N GLY A 93 -15.37 -4.63 -1.76
CA GLY A 93 -16.84 -4.67 -1.60
C GLY A 93 -17.63 -4.74 -2.90
N ASP A 94 -16.97 -4.74 -4.08
CA ASP A 94 -17.57 -4.65 -5.40
C ASP A 94 -17.91 -6.01 -6.06
N LEU A 95 -17.87 -7.09 -5.27
CA LEU A 95 -18.17 -8.48 -5.67
C LEU A 95 -17.22 -9.07 -6.73
N GLN A 96 -16.10 -8.42 -7.05
CA GLN A 96 -15.15 -8.95 -8.03
C GLN A 96 -14.29 -10.10 -7.46
N ASN A 97 -14.06 -10.12 -6.14
CA ASN A 97 -13.38 -11.22 -5.45
C ASN A 97 -14.35 -12.37 -5.17
N ASP A 98 -13.88 -13.61 -5.30
CA ASP A 98 -14.67 -14.80 -4.95
C ASP A 98 -14.26 -15.31 -3.56
N PRO A 99 -15.13 -15.24 -2.53
CA PRO A 99 -14.80 -15.72 -1.19
C PRO A 99 -14.52 -17.24 -1.14
N SER A 100 -14.95 -18.02 -2.14
CA SER A 100 -14.66 -19.45 -2.21
C SER A 100 -13.16 -19.77 -2.42
N ASP A 101 -12.33 -18.78 -2.75
CA ASP A 101 -10.88 -18.94 -2.82
C ASP A 101 -10.20 -18.77 -1.45
N ILE A 102 -10.90 -18.25 -0.43
CA ILE A 102 -10.33 -18.03 0.91
C ILE A 102 -9.79 -19.33 1.55
N PRO A 103 -10.51 -20.47 1.52
CA PRO A 103 -9.97 -21.72 2.06
C PRO A 103 -8.63 -22.14 1.44
N ARG A 104 -8.45 -21.92 0.13
CA ARG A 104 -7.18 -22.20 -0.57
C ARG A 104 -6.04 -21.28 -0.13
N LEU A 105 -6.35 -20.01 0.17
CA LEU A 105 -5.38 -19.10 0.76
C LEU A 105 -4.97 -19.56 2.16
N MET A 106 -5.95 -20.02 2.97
CA MET A 106 -5.71 -20.57 4.31
C MET A 106 -4.84 -21.82 4.28
N GLU A 107 -5.05 -22.73 3.33
CA GLU A 107 -4.19 -23.91 3.13
C GLU A 107 -2.72 -23.50 2.96
N LYS A 108 -2.44 -22.50 2.13
CA LYS A 108 -1.07 -21.99 1.93
C LYS A 108 -0.48 -21.34 3.19
N ILE A 109 -1.29 -20.62 3.98
CA ILE A 109 -0.87 -20.15 5.30
C ILE A 109 -0.49 -21.32 6.22
N HIS A 110 -1.26 -22.42 6.21
CA HIS A 110 -0.96 -23.63 6.99
C HIS A 110 0.31 -24.37 6.50
N GLU A 111 0.68 -24.25 5.22
CA GLU A 111 1.96 -24.75 4.70
C GLU A 111 3.19 -23.97 5.21
N GLY A 112 2.99 -22.90 6.01
CA GLY A 112 4.07 -22.13 6.63
C GLY A 112 4.43 -20.83 5.89
N TYR A 113 3.56 -20.33 5.01
CA TYR A 113 3.65 -18.98 4.48
C TYR A 113 3.00 -17.98 5.41
N ASP A 114 3.52 -16.77 5.44
CA ASP A 114 3.02 -15.69 6.30
C ASP A 114 2.08 -14.76 5.53
N VAL A 115 2.31 -14.66 4.21
CA VAL A 115 1.50 -13.86 3.29
C VAL A 115 1.20 -14.68 2.04
N VAL A 116 -0.07 -14.74 1.64
CA VAL A 116 -0.50 -15.39 0.39
C VAL A 116 -1.27 -14.39 -0.45
N SER A 117 -0.74 -14.03 -1.61
CA SER A 117 -1.36 -13.08 -2.55
C SER A 117 -2.20 -13.81 -3.59
N GLY A 118 -3.40 -13.31 -3.86
CA GLY A 118 -4.17 -13.78 -4.99
C GLY A 118 -3.61 -13.23 -6.31
N TRP A 119 -3.62 -14.06 -7.36
CA TRP A 119 -3.27 -13.72 -8.72
C TRP A 119 -4.47 -13.91 -9.66
N ARG A 120 -4.99 -12.80 -10.19
CA ARG A 120 -6.10 -12.80 -11.15
C ARG A 120 -5.59 -13.20 -12.55
N ARG A 121 -5.29 -14.50 -12.71
CA ARG A 121 -4.68 -15.04 -13.96
C ARG A 121 -5.56 -14.80 -15.18
N GLU A 122 -6.86 -15.01 -15.07
CA GLU A 122 -7.84 -14.91 -16.16
C GLU A 122 -8.57 -13.56 -16.16
N ARG A 123 -7.80 -12.45 -16.19
CA ARG A 123 -8.41 -11.11 -16.29
C ARG A 123 -9.02 -10.90 -17.67
N ARG A 124 -10.29 -10.53 -17.73
CA ARG A 124 -11.01 -10.15 -18.96
C ARG A 124 -10.92 -8.64 -19.27
N ASP A 125 -9.97 -7.94 -18.67
CA ASP A 125 -9.74 -6.50 -18.91
C ASP A 125 -9.15 -6.23 -20.29
N ALA A 126 -9.44 -5.04 -20.84
CA ALA A 126 -8.86 -4.57 -22.10
C ALA A 126 -7.33 -4.56 -22.08
N TYR A 127 -6.70 -5.26 -23.02
CA TYR A 127 -5.27 -5.56 -23.02
C TYR A 127 -4.39 -4.30 -23.00
N ILE A 128 -4.65 -3.34 -23.89
CA ILE A 128 -3.79 -2.15 -24.06
C ILE A 128 -3.98 -1.14 -22.94
N ASN A 129 -5.22 -0.89 -22.50
CA ASN A 129 -5.52 0.20 -21.58
C ASN A 129 -5.37 -0.17 -20.10
N ARG A 130 -5.34 -1.47 -19.76
CA ARG A 130 -5.28 -1.93 -18.36
C ARG A 130 -4.25 -3.00 -18.07
N ARG A 131 -4.09 -4.02 -18.96
CA ARG A 131 -3.15 -5.13 -18.72
C ARG A 131 -1.70 -4.70 -18.85
N LEU A 132 -1.33 -4.03 -19.95
CA LEU A 132 0.05 -3.62 -20.21
C LEU A 132 0.60 -2.64 -19.15
N PRO A 133 -0.10 -1.55 -18.77
CA PRO A 133 0.35 -0.68 -17.67
C PRO A 133 0.47 -1.41 -16.34
N SER A 134 -0.45 -2.35 -16.05
CA SER A 134 -0.40 -3.16 -14.83
C SER A 134 0.80 -4.11 -14.81
N MET A 135 1.14 -4.75 -15.93
CA MET A 135 2.30 -5.63 -16.04
C MET A 135 3.63 -4.86 -15.84
N ILE A 136 3.74 -3.68 -16.46
CA ILE A 136 4.92 -2.81 -16.28
C ILE A 136 5.03 -2.37 -14.80
N ALA A 137 3.93 -1.93 -14.20
CA ALA A 137 3.89 -1.55 -12.79
C ALA A 137 4.28 -2.73 -11.87
N ASN A 138 3.71 -3.91 -12.07
CA ASN A 138 4.02 -5.10 -11.27
C ASN A 138 5.48 -5.53 -11.42
N SER A 139 6.04 -5.49 -12.65
CA SER A 139 7.46 -5.79 -12.90
C SER A 139 8.37 -4.79 -12.19
N LEU A 140 8.03 -3.50 -12.26
CA LEU A 140 8.78 -2.44 -11.60
C LEU A 140 8.72 -2.60 -10.07
N ILE A 141 7.53 -2.84 -9.52
CA ILE A 141 7.32 -3.09 -8.08
C ILE A 141 8.14 -4.30 -7.64
N SER A 142 8.02 -5.43 -8.35
CA SER A 142 8.76 -6.67 -8.04
C SER A 142 10.28 -6.45 -8.01
N ARG A 143 10.80 -5.67 -8.98
CA ARG A 143 12.24 -5.34 -9.03
C ARG A 143 12.67 -4.40 -7.91
N MET A 144 11.81 -3.46 -7.52
CA MET A 144 12.10 -2.48 -6.47
C MET A 144 11.97 -3.05 -5.06
N THR A 145 11.06 -3.99 -4.84
CA THR A 145 10.73 -4.58 -3.52
C THR A 145 11.40 -5.93 -3.27
N SER A 146 12.02 -6.53 -4.29
CA SER A 146 12.60 -7.89 -4.27
C SER A 146 11.55 -9.01 -4.04
N VAL A 147 10.27 -8.69 -4.01
CA VAL A 147 9.16 -9.65 -3.93
C VAL A 147 8.59 -9.87 -5.32
N LYS A 148 8.60 -11.11 -5.81
CA LYS A 148 8.10 -11.45 -7.15
C LYS A 148 6.64 -11.84 -7.07
N LEU A 149 5.73 -10.94 -7.45
CA LEU A 149 4.30 -11.19 -7.60
C LEU A 149 3.85 -10.80 -9.01
N HIS A 150 2.95 -11.59 -9.57
CA HIS A 150 2.33 -11.31 -10.87
C HIS A 150 1.24 -10.24 -10.76
N ASP A 151 0.58 -10.14 -9.58
CA ASP A 151 -0.55 -9.21 -9.39
C ASP A 151 -0.53 -8.54 -8.01
N TYR A 152 0.19 -7.43 -7.88
CA TYR A 152 0.15 -6.59 -6.68
C TYR A 152 -1.21 -5.91 -6.44
N GLY A 153 -1.99 -5.73 -7.51
CA GLY A 153 -3.28 -5.04 -7.45
C GLY A 153 -4.46 -5.91 -7.02
N CYS A 154 -4.27 -7.22 -6.79
CA CYS A 154 -5.32 -8.07 -6.23
C CYS A 154 -5.50 -7.75 -4.76
N THR A 155 -6.72 -7.46 -4.31
CA THR A 155 -7.01 -7.18 -2.90
C THR A 155 -7.15 -8.45 -2.09
N LEU A 156 -7.66 -9.53 -2.71
CA LEU A 156 -7.80 -10.84 -2.05
C LEU A 156 -6.43 -11.44 -1.72
N LYS A 157 -6.05 -11.32 -0.48
CA LYS A 157 -4.78 -11.82 0.09
C LYS A 157 -5.04 -12.36 1.50
N ALA A 158 -4.21 -13.28 1.96
CA ALA A 158 -4.22 -13.73 3.34
C ALA A 158 -2.92 -13.31 4.03
N TYR A 159 -3.04 -12.82 5.25
CA TYR A 159 -1.92 -12.39 6.09
C TYR A 159 -2.01 -13.03 7.46
N ARG A 160 -0.93 -13.58 8.01
CA ARG A 160 -0.86 -13.84 9.44
C ARG A 160 -1.00 -12.53 10.19
N ARG A 161 -1.80 -12.50 11.23
CA ARG A 161 -2.06 -11.28 12.03
C ARG A 161 -0.77 -10.66 12.55
N GLU A 162 0.15 -11.47 13.08
CA GLU A 162 1.45 -11.05 13.61
C GLU A 162 2.30 -10.26 12.61
N VAL A 163 2.15 -10.54 11.32
CA VAL A 163 2.87 -9.82 10.26
C VAL A 163 2.30 -8.41 10.06
N LEU A 164 0.99 -8.23 10.23
CA LEU A 164 0.33 -6.94 10.07
C LEU A 164 0.52 -6.02 11.27
N GLU A 165 0.71 -6.56 12.47
CA GLU A 165 0.99 -5.78 13.69
C GLU A 165 2.23 -4.89 13.56
N GLY A 166 3.20 -5.27 12.70
CA GLY A 166 4.40 -4.48 12.40
C GLY A 166 4.29 -3.58 11.17
N VAL A 167 3.14 -3.53 10.50
CA VAL A 167 2.96 -2.80 9.23
C VAL A 167 2.03 -1.62 9.39
N ASN A 168 2.59 -0.42 9.42
CA ASN A 168 1.81 0.82 9.39
C ASN A 168 1.41 1.18 7.96
N LEU A 169 0.12 1.39 7.72
CA LEU A 169 -0.43 1.69 6.40
C LEU A 169 -0.75 3.18 6.26
N TYR A 170 -0.20 3.82 5.22
CA TYR A 170 -0.43 5.22 4.85
C TYR A 170 -0.68 5.37 3.35
N GLY A 171 -1.36 6.42 2.92
CA GLY A 171 -1.62 6.70 1.51
C GLY A 171 -2.25 5.52 0.78
N GLU A 172 -1.67 5.08 -0.34
CA GLU A 172 -2.12 3.91 -1.12
C GLU A 172 -1.31 2.63 -0.81
N MET A 173 -0.70 2.53 0.39
CA MET A 173 0.24 1.45 0.73
C MET A 173 -0.39 0.06 0.87
N HIS A 174 -1.73 -0.04 0.94
CA HIS A 174 -2.44 -1.32 1.02
C HIS A 174 -2.03 -2.33 -0.08
N ARG A 175 -1.56 -1.86 -1.24
CA ARG A 175 -1.09 -2.73 -2.34
C ARG A 175 0.28 -3.33 -2.09
N PHE A 176 1.09 -2.64 -1.29
CA PHE A 176 2.49 -2.99 -1.05
C PHE A 176 2.68 -3.76 0.26
N VAL A 177 1.60 -4.10 0.97
CA VAL A 177 1.67 -4.88 2.21
C VAL A 177 2.51 -6.15 2.06
N PRO A 178 2.42 -6.95 0.97
CA PRO A 178 3.29 -8.12 0.81
C PRO A 178 4.79 -7.76 0.77
N ALA A 179 5.13 -6.60 0.19
CA ALA A 179 6.50 -6.13 0.13
C ALA A 179 6.99 -5.62 1.48
N LEU A 180 6.13 -4.90 2.21
CA LEU A 180 6.40 -4.43 3.58
C LEU A 180 6.60 -5.63 4.53
N ALA A 181 5.72 -6.62 4.45
CA ALA A 181 5.80 -7.86 5.23
C ALA A 181 7.09 -8.64 4.95
N SER A 182 7.51 -8.74 3.69
CA SER A 182 8.77 -9.41 3.32
C SER A 182 10.00 -8.77 3.96
N GLN A 183 9.99 -7.47 4.25
CA GLN A 183 11.11 -6.80 4.91
C GLN A 183 11.29 -7.20 6.38
N VAL A 184 10.19 -7.52 7.05
CA VAL A 184 10.24 -8.07 8.42
C VAL A 184 10.46 -9.58 8.42
N GLY A 185 10.80 -10.17 7.25
CA GLY A 185 11.15 -11.58 7.11
C GLY A 185 9.99 -12.51 6.76
N ALA A 186 8.81 -11.98 6.45
CA ALA A 186 7.66 -12.80 6.11
C ALA A 186 7.84 -13.56 4.79
N LYS A 187 7.45 -14.84 4.77
CA LYS A 187 7.44 -15.70 3.59
C LYS A 187 6.19 -15.43 2.76
N VAL A 188 6.38 -15.00 1.51
CA VAL A 188 5.31 -14.62 0.60
C VAL A 188 5.11 -15.69 -0.47
N ALA A 189 3.85 -16.11 -0.67
CA ALA A 189 3.41 -16.95 -1.77
C ALA A 189 2.35 -16.25 -2.63
N GLU A 190 2.09 -16.78 -3.81
CA GLU A 190 1.02 -16.34 -4.71
C GLU A 190 0.26 -17.53 -5.25
N ILE A 191 -1.09 -17.43 -5.30
CA ILE A 191 -1.95 -18.45 -5.90
C ILE A 191 -2.93 -17.83 -6.89
N PRO A 192 -3.31 -18.57 -7.97
CA PRO A 192 -4.37 -18.13 -8.87
C PRO A 192 -5.71 -18.07 -8.13
N VAL A 193 -6.44 -16.96 -8.27
CA VAL A 193 -7.78 -16.76 -7.73
C VAL A 193 -8.77 -16.39 -8.82
N LYS A 194 -10.04 -16.70 -8.58
CA LYS A 194 -11.13 -16.33 -9.47
C LYS A 194 -11.35 -14.82 -9.43
N HIS A 195 -11.72 -14.26 -10.56
CA HIS A 195 -12.07 -12.85 -10.67
C HIS A 195 -13.36 -12.70 -11.47
N ARG A 196 -14.39 -12.16 -10.83
CA ARG A 196 -15.70 -11.94 -11.44
C ARG A 196 -15.75 -10.57 -12.12
N GLU A 197 -16.61 -10.42 -13.10
CA GLU A 197 -16.93 -9.11 -13.66
C GLU A 197 -17.71 -8.28 -12.60
N ARG A 198 -17.49 -6.98 -12.60
CA ARG A 198 -18.23 -6.09 -11.71
C ARG A 198 -19.70 -6.11 -12.10
N LEU A 199 -20.59 -6.41 -11.16
CA LEU A 199 -22.03 -6.49 -11.40
C LEU A 199 -22.67 -5.09 -11.37
N HIS A 200 -22.26 -4.21 -10.43
CA HIS A 200 -22.83 -2.89 -10.22
C HIS A 200 -21.74 -1.83 -10.04
N GLY A 201 -22.08 -0.56 -10.30
CA GLY A 201 -21.19 0.59 -10.11
C GLY A 201 -20.26 0.89 -11.30
N ARG A 202 -19.65 2.08 -11.30
CA ARG A 202 -18.69 2.53 -12.32
C ARG A 202 -17.27 2.53 -11.77
N SER A 203 -16.29 2.22 -12.63
CA SER A 203 -14.88 2.30 -12.27
C SER A 203 -14.52 3.77 -11.94
N LYS A 204 -14.17 4.03 -10.69
CA LYS A 204 -13.78 5.36 -10.18
C LYS A 204 -12.34 5.77 -10.57
N TYR A 205 -11.71 5.07 -11.53
CA TYR A 205 -10.28 5.19 -11.82
C TYR A 205 -9.98 5.81 -13.20
N GLY A 206 -9.21 6.93 -13.21
CA GLY A 206 -8.71 7.64 -14.38
C GLY A 206 -7.18 7.63 -14.53
N ILE A 207 -6.65 8.31 -15.56
CA ILE A 207 -5.21 8.43 -15.90
C ILE A 207 -4.40 9.06 -14.74
N SER A 208 -5.01 9.94 -13.93
CA SER A 208 -4.40 10.53 -12.73
C SER A 208 -3.87 9.49 -11.72
N ARG A 209 -4.37 8.25 -11.80
CA ARG A 209 -3.91 7.14 -10.97
C ARG A 209 -2.49 6.70 -11.29
N THR A 210 -2.08 6.72 -12.57
CA THR A 210 -0.73 6.28 -12.96
C THR A 210 0.33 7.14 -12.29
N MET A 211 0.12 8.47 -12.27
CA MET A 211 1.04 9.38 -11.60
C MET A 211 1.07 9.11 -10.08
N ARG A 212 -0.09 8.91 -9.44
CA ARG A 212 -0.15 8.56 -8.01
C ARG A 212 0.59 7.27 -7.72
N VAL A 213 0.38 6.21 -8.52
CA VAL A 213 1.08 4.93 -8.34
C VAL A 213 2.60 5.10 -8.49
N ILE A 214 3.09 5.94 -9.41
CA ILE A 214 4.53 6.22 -9.53
C ILE A 214 5.07 6.94 -8.29
N LEU A 215 4.36 7.95 -7.80
CA LEU A 215 4.76 8.68 -6.59
C LEU A 215 4.73 7.75 -5.35
N ASP A 216 3.69 6.93 -5.23
CA ASP A 216 3.58 5.93 -4.16
C ASP A 216 4.73 4.91 -4.25
N LEU A 217 5.11 4.51 -5.47
CA LEU A 217 6.22 3.59 -5.68
C LEU A 217 7.56 4.19 -5.23
N ILE A 218 7.80 5.47 -5.54
CA ILE A 218 8.98 6.20 -5.06
C ILE A 218 8.97 6.26 -3.53
N THR A 219 7.82 6.59 -2.93
CA THR A 219 7.65 6.62 -1.48
C THR A 219 7.90 5.25 -0.86
N VAL A 220 7.31 4.20 -1.40
CA VAL A 220 7.51 2.83 -0.92
C VAL A 220 8.98 2.43 -1.05
N LYS A 221 9.63 2.69 -2.20
CA LYS A 221 11.07 2.41 -2.37
C LYS A 221 11.92 3.12 -1.33
N PHE A 222 11.60 4.37 -1.04
CA PHE A 222 12.29 5.15 0.00
C PHE A 222 12.06 4.53 1.38
N LEU A 223 10.81 4.24 1.75
CA LEU A 223 10.46 3.62 3.03
C LEU A 223 11.10 2.25 3.20
N LEU A 224 11.07 1.43 2.17
CA LEU A 224 11.64 0.09 2.20
C LEU A 224 13.17 0.08 2.33
N GLY A 225 13.87 1.03 1.74
CA GLY A 225 15.32 1.03 1.69
C GLY A 225 16.02 2.01 2.62
N TYR A 226 15.35 3.13 2.94
CA TYR A 226 16.00 4.29 3.53
C TYR A 226 15.21 4.95 4.67
N SER A 227 14.07 4.37 5.12
CA SER A 227 13.24 4.97 6.18
C SER A 227 13.98 5.19 7.49
N THR A 228 14.86 4.25 7.85
CA THR A 228 15.68 4.34 9.07
C THR A 228 17.03 5.03 8.86
N LYS A 229 17.44 5.26 7.60
CA LYS A 229 18.75 5.82 7.24
C LYS A 229 18.67 6.74 6.01
N PRO A 230 17.82 7.80 6.01
CA PRO A 230 17.66 8.71 4.87
C PRO A 230 18.96 9.37 4.43
N ILE A 231 19.89 9.59 5.38
CA ILE A 231 21.21 10.15 5.12
C ILE A 231 22.03 9.30 4.12
N GLN A 232 21.83 7.98 4.06
CA GLN A 232 22.56 7.14 3.13
C GLN A 232 22.17 7.40 1.67
N LEU A 233 20.90 7.75 1.40
CA LEU A 233 20.46 8.12 0.06
C LEU A 233 20.91 9.54 -0.31
N PHE A 234 20.48 10.52 0.47
CA PHE A 234 20.74 11.93 0.18
C PHE A 234 22.19 12.30 0.35
N GLY A 235 22.86 11.75 1.37
CA GLY A 235 24.29 11.97 1.61
C GLY A 235 25.14 11.43 0.46
N LYS A 236 24.84 10.25 -0.09
CA LYS A 236 25.53 9.71 -1.27
C LYS A 236 25.43 10.66 -2.48
N TRP A 237 24.23 11.15 -2.79
CA TRP A 237 24.05 12.11 -3.86
C TRP A 237 24.71 13.44 -3.57
N GLY A 238 24.68 13.91 -2.30
CA GLY A 238 25.37 15.12 -1.85
C GLY A 238 26.89 15.02 -2.07
N VAL A 239 27.52 13.92 -1.61
CA VAL A 239 28.96 13.70 -1.80
C VAL A 239 29.32 13.59 -3.27
N TYR A 240 28.52 12.87 -4.09
CA TYR A 240 28.77 12.79 -5.52
C TYR A 240 28.69 14.18 -6.20
N THR A 241 27.68 14.97 -5.85
CA THR A 241 27.49 16.33 -6.39
C THR A 241 28.64 17.26 -5.98
N LEU A 242 29.11 17.17 -4.72
CA LEU A 242 30.28 17.92 -4.27
C LEU A 242 31.56 17.49 -5.00
N PHE A 243 31.73 16.21 -5.28
CA PHE A 243 32.87 15.73 -6.06
C PHE A 243 32.88 16.31 -7.47
N VAL A 244 31.72 16.30 -8.15
CA VAL A 244 31.57 16.92 -9.47
C VAL A 244 31.80 18.44 -9.42
N ALA A 245 31.39 19.10 -8.33
CA ALA A 245 31.66 20.51 -8.11
C ALA A 245 33.15 20.81 -8.00
N ILE A 246 33.91 19.97 -7.28
CA ILE A 246 35.37 20.11 -7.16
C ILE A 246 36.04 19.95 -8.52
N LEU A 247 35.62 18.98 -9.34
CA LEU A 247 36.16 18.80 -10.70
C LEU A 247 35.85 20.01 -11.60
N SER A 248 34.63 20.52 -11.54
CA SER A 248 34.21 21.71 -12.30
C SER A 248 34.99 22.96 -11.87
N GLY A 249 35.22 23.10 -10.54
CA GLY A 249 36.04 24.18 -10.00
C GLY A 249 37.50 24.09 -10.41
N ALA A 250 38.08 22.88 -10.40
CA ALA A 250 39.44 22.66 -10.90
C ALA A 250 39.57 22.98 -12.39
N ALA A 251 38.60 22.59 -13.22
CA ALA A 251 38.56 22.93 -14.63
C ALA A 251 38.44 24.46 -14.84
N THR A 252 37.64 25.13 -14.04
CA THR A 252 37.51 26.61 -14.07
C THR A 252 38.84 27.28 -13.76
N LEU A 253 39.57 26.81 -12.75
CA LEU A 253 40.91 27.32 -12.39
C LEU A 253 41.93 27.03 -13.47
N TYR A 254 41.93 25.83 -14.05
CA TYR A 254 42.80 25.47 -15.16
C TYR A 254 42.62 26.41 -16.36
N MET A 255 41.39 26.62 -16.81
CA MET A 255 41.07 27.54 -17.91
C MET A 255 41.50 28.97 -17.63
N LYS A 256 41.39 29.42 -16.38
CA LYS A 256 41.85 30.74 -15.97
C LYS A 256 43.39 30.88 -16.07
N ILE A 257 44.12 29.88 -15.56
CA ILE A 257 45.60 29.95 -15.42
C ILE A 257 46.29 29.68 -16.73
N PHE A 258 45.83 28.68 -17.49
CA PHE A 258 46.53 28.23 -18.70
C PHE A 258 45.94 28.77 -19.98
N GLU A 259 44.66 29.08 -20.04
CA GLU A 259 43.97 29.60 -21.23
C GLU A 259 43.66 31.09 -21.15
N GLY A 260 43.94 31.72 -19.99
CA GLY A 260 43.70 33.17 -19.80
C GLY A 260 42.21 33.55 -19.79
N MET A 261 41.28 32.57 -19.66
CA MET A 261 39.85 32.82 -19.70
C MET A 261 39.41 33.62 -18.46
N SER A 262 38.69 34.72 -18.66
CA SER A 262 38.11 35.49 -17.55
C SER A 262 37.06 34.66 -16.77
N MET A 263 37.14 34.62 -15.43
CA MET A 263 36.20 33.90 -14.59
C MET A 263 34.75 34.35 -14.80
N ASN A 264 34.50 35.64 -15.04
CA ASN A 264 33.15 36.16 -15.23
C ASN A 264 32.49 35.72 -16.56
N ARG A 265 33.29 35.22 -17.51
CA ARG A 265 32.80 34.68 -18.79
C ARG A 265 32.78 33.17 -18.86
N ASN A 266 33.25 32.50 -17.79
CA ASN A 266 33.29 31.06 -17.74
C ASN A 266 32.02 30.49 -17.10
N PRO A 267 31.13 29.81 -17.85
CA PRO A 267 29.90 29.24 -17.33
C PRO A 267 30.14 28.16 -16.28
N LEU A 268 31.33 27.50 -16.27
CA LEU A 268 31.70 26.50 -15.27
C LEU A 268 31.79 27.07 -13.85
N LEU A 269 32.04 28.39 -13.68
CA LEU A 269 32.04 29.02 -12.37
C LEU A 269 30.65 28.98 -11.74
N ILE A 270 29.61 29.33 -12.51
CA ILE A 270 28.22 29.28 -12.04
C ILE A 270 27.80 27.84 -11.76
N LEU A 271 28.18 26.89 -12.65
CA LEU A 271 27.90 25.48 -12.46
C LEU A 271 28.58 24.95 -11.17
N THR A 272 29.83 25.32 -10.92
CA THR A 272 30.55 24.94 -9.70
C THR A 272 29.83 25.45 -8.45
N ALA A 273 29.45 26.73 -8.41
CA ALA A 273 28.72 27.30 -7.29
C ALA A 273 27.36 26.59 -7.06
N PHE A 274 26.62 26.36 -8.15
CA PHE A 274 25.36 25.63 -8.10
C PHE A 274 25.51 24.22 -7.56
N LEU A 275 26.50 23.46 -8.05
CA LEU A 275 26.76 22.10 -7.59
C LEU A 275 27.22 22.04 -6.13
N LEU A 276 28.04 22.99 -5.67
CA LEU A 276 28.43 23.09 -4.26
C LEU A 276 27.21 23.30 -3.37
N PHE A 277 26.38 24.28 -3.72
CA PHE A 277 25.16 24.56 -2.95
C PHE A 277 24.20 23.38 -2.93
N THR A 278 23.96 22.75 -4.10
CA THR A 278 23.10 21.57 -4.23
C THR A 278 23.63 20.37 -3.44
N GLY A 279 24.94 20.14 -3.44
CA GLY A 279 25.58 19.04 -2.69
C GLY A 279 25.39 19.20 -1.19
N VAL A 280 25.64 20.40 -0.66
CA VAL A 280 25.38 20.73 0.76
C VAL A 280 23.89 20.54 1.07
N GLN A 281 23.00 21.02 0.20
CA GLN A 281 21.55 20.92 0.39
C GLN A 281 21.07 19.47 0.47
N PHE A 282 21.59 18.57 -0.36
CA PHE A 282 21.28 17.13 -0.25
C PHE A 282 21.72 16.54 1.09
N ILE A 283 22.89 16.91 1.61
CA ILE A 283 23.35 16.42 2.92
C ILE A 283 22.41 16.92 4.03
N VAL A 284 22.05 18.21 4.01
CA VAL A 284 21.13 18.80 5.00
C VAL A 284 19.75 18.13 4.93
N LEU A 285 19.20 17.89 3.73
CA LEU A 285 17.95 17.16 3.54
C LEU A 285 18.03 15.73 4.08
N GLY A 286 19.17 15.07 3.91
CA GLY A 286 19.42 13.73 4.47
C GLY A 286 19.40 13.73 6.00
N LEU A 287 20.03 14.70 6.63
CA LEU A 287 20.03 14.86 8.10
C LEU A 287 18.63 15.19 8.64
N LEU A 288 17.92 16.13 7.99
CA LEU A 288 16.53 16.46 8.37
C LEU A 288 15.60 15.26 8.20
N GLY A 289 15.77 14.49 7.12
CA GLY A 289 15.02 13.26 6.90
C GLY A 289 15.27 12.22 8.01
N GLU A 290 16.52 12.08 8.46
CA GLU A 290 16.90 11.19 9.57
C GLU A 290 16.24 11.63 10.90
N LEU A 291 16.30 12.91 11.21
CA LEU A 291 15.65 13.47 12.40
C LEU A 291 14.13 13.28 12.37
N ASN A 292 13.49 13.59 11.22
CA ASN A 292 12.07 13.39 11.06
C ASN A 292 11.65 11.93 11.16
N ALA A 293 12.42 11.01 10.60
CA ALA A 293 12.16 9.58 10.73
C ALA A 293 12.16 9.15 12.21
N ARG A 294 13.17 9.56 12.98
CA ARG A 294 13.26 9.24 14.43
C ARG A 294 12.08 9.83 15.20
N THR A 295 11.79 11.13 15.02
CA THR A 295 10.66 11.81 15.68
C THR A 295 9.31 11.15 15.31
N TYR A 296 9.16 10.72 14.07
CA TYR A 296 7.96 10.05 13.60
C TYR A 296 7.73 8.71 14.31
N TYR A 297 8.75 7.88 14.45
CA TYR A 297 8.64 6.60 15.15
C TYR A 297 8.40 6.77 16.67
N GLU A 298 8.93 7.82 17.26
CA GLU A 298 8.74 8.11 18.70
C GLU A 298 7.37 8.74 19.03
N ALA A 299 6.74 9.45 18.08
CA ALA A 299 5.54 10.26 18.33
C ALA A 299 4.21 9.57 18.01
N GLN A 300 4.18 8.41 17.36
CA GLN A 300 2.94 7.85 16.81
C GLN A 300 2.27 6.79 17.67
N GLY A 301 1.21 7.23 18.38
CA GLY A 301 0.11 6.38 18.87
C GLY A 301 -1.26 6.73 18.28
N LYS A 302 -1.35 7.50 17.15
CA LYS A 302 -2.65 7.95 16.64
C LYS A 302 -3.05 7.26 15.33
N PRO A 303 -4.25 6.64 15.26
CA PRO A 303 -4.78 6.08 14.02
C PRO A 303 -5.04 7.19 12.97
N ILE A 304 -4.89 6.83 11.67
CA ILE A 304 -5.09 7.73 10.53
C ILE A 304 -6.59 7.97 10.19
N TYR A 305 -7.51 7.45 11.02
CA TYR A 305 -8.94 7.50 10.83
C TYR A 305 -9.67 7.91 12.12
N VAL A 306 -10.92 8.34 12.00
CA VAL A 306 -11.79 8.68 13.14
C VAL A 306 -13.06 7.86 13.06
N VAL A 307 -13.23 6.95 14.02
CA VAL A 307 -14.43 6.11 14.15
C VAL A 307 -15.58 6.96 14.68
N LYS A 308 -16.76 6.78 14.07
CA LYS A 308 -18.04 7.36 14.52
C LYS A 308 -18.83 6.37 15.36
N GLU A 309 -18.85 5.10 14.93
CA GLU A 309 -19.69 4.06 15.53
C GLU A 309 -19.08 2.68 15.26
N LYS A 310 -19.25 1.75 16.19
CA LYS A 310 -18.91 0.33 16.05
C LYS A 310 -20.12 -0.53 16.41
N LEU A 311 -20.37 -1.61 15.65
CA LEU A 311 -21.47 -2.56 15.90
C LEU A 311 -20.90 -3.96 16.01
N ASN A 312 -21.42 -4.76 16.97
CA ASN A 312 -21.03 -6.14 17.26
C ASN A 312 -19.56 -6.33 17.69
N PHE A 313 -18.95 -5.28 18.22
CA PHE A 313 -17.69 -5.42 18.95
C PHE A 313 -18.02 -5.55 20.43
N ASP A 314 -17.45 -6.56 21.10
CA ASP A 314 -17.51 -6.66 22.56
C ASP A 314 -16.75 -5.45 23.16
N GLU A 315 -17.32 -4.84 24.21
CA GLU A 315 -16.71 -3.70 24.93
C GLU A 315 -15.43 -4.09 25.68
#